data_65e56d28384e4baad998bd28b9e13e93
#
_entry.id   65e56d28384e4baad998bd28b9e13e93
#
_cell.length_a   1.000
_cell.length_b   1.000
_cell.length_c   1.000
_cell.angle_alpha   90.00
_cell.angle_beta   90.00
_cell.angle_gamma   90.00
#
_symmetry.space_group_name_H-M   'P 1'
#
loop_
_entity.id
_entity.type
_entity.pdbx_description
1 polymer ?
#
loop_
_entity_poly.entity_id
_entity_poly.type
_entity_poly.pdbx_seq_one_letter_code
_entity_poly.pdbx_strand_id
1 'polypeptide(L)'
;MGTGYRMIVGAILCMALGLAGCASMGGSTGTGFSYKNITVADGSAMAGDGRTVLYQGNPLGLSGTAIKTGDRLREVQLTQTDLSLVGITETKGKGKVRIISVVPSLDTPVCEQQTHYLSEKNKGLDKMIELVTVSVDTPFAQKRFSQEAKIANVTFLSDYRDAEFGKAYGLYLKGPHILARAVMVVDANNTVRYLQITPELTHLPDLEEAFTVAKSLITAG
;
A
#
# COMPACT_ATOMS: atom_id res chain seq x y z
N MET A 1 3.15 -60.07 -76.41
CA MET A 1 2.09 -59.62 -75.53
C MET A 1 2.76 -58.75 -74.50
N GLY A 2 2.44 -57.54 -74.33
CA GLY A 2 2.92 -56.71 -73.33
C GLY A 2 3.10 -55.26 -73.72
N THR A 3 2.23 -54.52 -73.32
CA THR A 3 1.90 -53.16 -73.66
C THR A 3 2.83 -52.17 -73.04
N GLY A 4 3.35 -51.23 -73.82
CA GLY A 4 4.15 -50.12 -73.29
C GLY A 4 3.33 -49.08 -72.52
N TYR A 5 3.97 -48.44 -71.57
CA TYR A 5 3.43 -47.31 -70.88
C TYR A 5 4.36 -46.09 -70.98
N ARG A 6 3.83 -45.05 -71.61
CA ARG A 6 4.53 -43.78 -71.88
C ARG A 6 4.56 -42.92 -70.60
N MET A 7 5.76 -42.51 -70.26
CA MET A 7 5.94 -41.44 -69.24
C MET A 7 5.50 -40.11 -69.81
N ILE A 8 4.63 -39.43 -69.05
CA ILE A 8 4.34 -38.00 -69.21
C ILE A 8 5.04 -37.26 -68.06
N VAL A 9 6.01 -36.47 -68.44
CA VAL A 9 6.70 -35.56 -67.52
C VAL A 9 5.85 -34.33 -67.39
N GLY A 10 5.21 -34.16 -66.26
CA GLY A 10 4.51 -32.92 -65.85
C GLY A 10 5.40 -32.05 -64.98
N ALA A 11 5.82 -30.93 -65.50
CA ALA A 11 6.52 -29.92 -64.76
C ALA A 11 5.56 -29.22 -63.77
N ILE A 12 5.79 -29.39 -62.48
CA ILE A 12 5.06 -28.64 -61.44
C ILE A 12 5.92 -27.45 -61.01
N LEU A 13 5.43 -26.29 -61.36
CA LEU A 13 5.95 -24.98 -60.96
C LEU A 13 5.64 -24.74 -59.47
N CYS A 14 6.63 -24.85 -58.57
CA CYS A 14 6.48 -24.49 -57.18
C CYS A 14 6.52 -22.95 -57.03
N MET A 15 5.38 -22.35 -56.82
CA MET A 15 5.27 -21.00 -56.30
C MET A 15 5.57 -21.02 -54.80
N ALA A 16 6.71 -20.49 -54.39
CA ALA A 16 7.04 -20.22 -53.02
C ALA A 16 6.34 -18.94 -52.55
N LEU A 17 5.24 -19.10 -51.82
CA LEU A 17 4.69 -17.99 -51.05
C LEU A 17 5.43 -17.92 -49.70
N GLY A 18 6.25 -16.91 -49.59
CA GLY A 18 6.85 -16.51 -48.32
C GLY A 18 5.81 -15.92 -47.39
N LEU A 19 5.47 -16.61 -46.34
CA LEU A 19 4.76 -16.09 -45.18
C LEU A 19 5.76 -15.85 -44.05
N ALA A 20 6.43 -14.72 -44.13
CA ALA A 20 7.12 -14.16 -42.92
C ALA A 20 6.07 -13.45 -42.11
N GLY A 21 5.54 -14.14 -41.13
CA GLY A 21 4.61 -13.62 -40.15
C GLY A 21 5.01 -14.10 -38.76
N CYS A 22 6.22 -13.77 -38.30
CA CYS A 22 6.53 -13.84 -36.86
C CYS A 22 5.87 -12.64 -36.19
N ALA A 23 4.59 -12.76 -35.88
CA ALA A 23 4.00 -11.95 -34.84
C ALA A 23 4.63 -12.39 -33.50
N SER A 24 5.66 -11.66 -33.08
CA SER A 24 6.13 -11.72 -31.71
C SER A 24 4.98 -11.25 -30.84
N MET A 25 4.19 -12.17 -30.31
CA MET A 25 3.37 -11.91 -29.14
C MET A 25 4.35 -11.60 -28.01
N GLY A 26 4.67 -10.32 -27.87
CA GLY A 26 5.26 -9.76 -26.67
C GLY A 26 4.25 -9.97 -25.56
N GLY A 27 4.31 -11.11 -24.91
CA GLY A 27 3.63 -11.34 -23.65
C GLY A 27 4.20 -10.33 -22.65
N SER A 28 3.51 -9.21 -22.47
CA SER A 28 3.69 -8.36 -21.32
C SER A 28 3.32 -9.22 -20.11
N THR A 29 4.30 -9.84 -19.49
CA THR A 29 4.19 -10.39 -18.14
C THR A 29 4.14 -9.19 -17.19
N GLY A 30 3.04 -8.43 -17.25
CA GLY A 30 2.73 -7.38 -16.30
C GLY A 30 2.43 -8.02 -14.95
N THR A 31 3.48 -8.29 -14.18
CA THR A 31 3.37 -8.68 -12.76
C THR A 31 3.22 -7.46 -11.85
N GLY A 32 2.84 -6.32 -12.38
CA GLY A 32 2.62 -5.08 -11.65
C GLY A 32 1.18 -4.96 -11.17
N PHE A 33 1.00 -4.30 -10.03
CA PHE A 33 -0.32 -3.95 -9.50
C PHE A 33 -1.07 -3.04 -10.49
N SER A 34 -2.37 -3.32 -10.70
CA SER A 34 -3.22 -2.52 -11.59
C SER A 34 -3.89 -1.39 -10.80
N TYR A 35 -3.32 -0.21 -10.87
CA TYR A 35 -3.86 0.98 -10.21
C TYR A 35 -5.20 1.41 -10.80
N LYS A 36 -6.19 1.62 -9.93
CA LYS A 36 -7.48 2.20 -10.28
C LYS A 36 -7.44 3.71 -10.10
N ASN A 37 -8.30 4.42 -10.82
CA ASN A 37 -8.49 5.84 -10.60
C ASN A 37 -9.31 6.06 -9.31
N ILE A 38 -8.63 6.17 -8.18
CA ILE A 38 -9.22 6.44 -6.87
C ILE A 38 -8.88 7.88 -6.50
N THR A 39 -9.87 8.63 -6.06
CA THR A 39 -9.71 10.02 -5.63
C THR A 39 -8.70 10.12 -4.49
N VAL A 40 -7.75 11.04 -4.60
CA VAL A 40 -6.90 11.45 -3.48
C VAL A 40 -7.68 12.46 -2.65
N ALA A 41 -7.66 12.30 -1.33
CA ALA A 41 -8.39 13.16 -0.42
C ALA A 41 -7.87 14.61 -0.47
N ASP A 42 -8.78 15.56 -0.55
CA ASP A 42 -8.51 16.97 -0.35
C ASP A 42 -8.70 17.30 1.14
N GLY A 43 -7.68 17.86 1.76
CA GLY A 43 -7.68 18.20 3.18
C GLY A 43 -7.53 17.00 4.13
N SER A 44 -7.76 17.24 5.42
CA SER A 44 -7.61 16.25 6.50
C SER A 44 -8.73 16.39 7.52
N ALA A 45 -9.29 15.26 7.95
CA ALA A 45 -10.11 15.21 9.15
C ALA A 45 -9.24 15.38 10.41
N MET A 46 -9.89 15.69 11.53
CA MET A 46 -9.23 15.73 12.84
C MET A 46 -9.40 14.40 13.56
N ALA A 47 -8.33 13.95 14.24
CA ALA A 47 -8.36 12.76 15.08
C ALA A 47 -9.12 12.96 16.38
N GLY A 48 -9.54 11.87 17.03
CA GLY A 48 -10.00 11.85 18.41
C GLY A 48 -11.49 11.78 18.64
N ASP A 49 -11.86 11.67 19.90
CA ASP A 49 -13.26 11.57 20.33
C ASP A 49 -14.12 12.74 19.80
N GLY A 50 -15.34 12.41 19.40
CA GLY A 50 -16.32 13.38 18.88
C GLY A 50 -16.02 13.86 17.45
N ARG A 51 -14.99 13.36 16.80
CA ARG A 51 -14.69 13.61 15.39
C ARG A 51 -15.27 12.50 14.52
N THR A 52 -15.41 12.80 13.24
CA THR A 52 -15.98 11.86 12.27
C THR A 52 -15.16 11.85 10.98
N VAL A 53 -15.20 10.72 10.31
CA VAL A 53 -14.87 10.57 8.88
C VAL A 53 -16.09 9.99 8.18
N LEU A 54 -16.10 9.99 6.86
CA LEU A 54 -17.20 9.44 6.07
C LEU A 54 -16.81 8.07 5.48
N TYR A 55 -17.80 7.22 5.34
CA TYR A 55 -17.72 6.02 4.49
C TYR A 55 -18.92 6.01 3.54
N GLN A 56 -18.63 6.24 2.25
CA GLN A 56 -19.65 6.42 1.22
C GLN A 56 -20.70 7.47 1.61
N GLY A 57 -20.20 8.60 2.12
CA GLY A 57 -21.03 9.72 2.57
C GLY A 57 -21.67 9.56 3.96
N ASN A 58 -21.59 8.38 4.59
CA ASN A 58 -22.16 8.13 5.92
C ASN A 58 -21.12 8.41 7.01
N PRO A 59 -21.47 9.19 8.07
CA PRO A 59 -20.52 9.53 9.11
C PRO A 59 -20.19 8.36 10.02
N LEU A 60 -18.91 8.15 10.29
CA LEU A 60 -18.36 7.22 11.25
C LEU A 60 -17.61 7.96 12.34
N GLY A 61 -17.95 7.71 13.60
CA GLY A 61 -17.32 8.36 14.75
C GLY A 61 -15.92 7.83 15.03
N LEU A 62 -14.97 8.74 15.13
CA LEU A 62 -13.62 8.47 15.63
C LEU A 62 -13.61 8.39 17.16
N SER A 63 -12.67 7.64 17.69
CA SER A 63 -12.49 7.47 19.12
C SER A 63 -11.03 7.41 19.51
N GLY A 64 -10.74 7.92 20.69
CA GLY A 64 -9.43 7.91 21.31
C GLY A 64 -8.80 9.30 21.43
N THR A 65 -7.54 9.31 21.82
CA THR A 65 -6.81 10.57 22.07
C THR A 65 -6.28 11.15 20.78
N ALA A 66 -6.68 12.36 20.44
CA ALA A 66 -6.25 13.03 19.22
C ALA A 66 -4.72 13.11 19.08
N ILE A 67 -4.23 12.96 17.85
CA ILE A 67 -2.86 13.27 17.44
C ILE A 67 -2.89 14.34 16.35
N LYS A 68 -1.84 15.14 16.29
CA LYS A 68 -1.66 16.19 15.29
C LYS A 68 -0.19 16.37 14.93
N THR A 69 0.07 17.09 13.87
CA THR A 69 1.41 17.54 13.49
C THR A 69 2.06 18.32 14.63
N GLY A 70 3.30 18.00 14.94
CA GLY A 70 4.08 18.53 16.07
C GLY A 70 4.04 17.67 17.33
N ASP A 71 3.08 16.77 17.47
CA ASP A 71 3.01 15.85 18.61
C ASP A 71 4.10 14.77 18.49
N ARG A 72 4.54 14.26 19.64
CA ARG A 72 5.37 13.05 19.67
C ARG A 72 4.50 11.81 19.61
N LEU A 73 5.03 10.74 18.99
CA LEU A 73 4.39 9.45 19.04
C LEU A 73 4.25 8.98 20.50
N ARG A 74 3.10 8.41 20.82
CA ARG A 74 2.84 7.68 22.06
C ARG A 74 3.27 6.25 21.88
N GLU A 75 3.90 5.67 22.89
CA GLU A 75 4.28 4.27 22.82
C GLU A 75 3.03 3.38 22.88
N VAL A 76 2.92 2.48 21.90
CA VAL A 76 1.95 1.39 21.88
C VAL A 76 2.62 0.15 21.27
N GLN A 77 2.23 -1.02 21.75
CA GLN A 77 2.72 -2.30 21.26
C GLN A 77 1.84 -2.80 20.10
N LEU A 78 2.47 -3.09 18.99
CA LEU A 78 1.84 -3.67 17.81
C LEU A 78 2.43 -5.06 17.55
N THR A 79 1.66 -5.90 16.87
CA THR A 79 2.09 -7.27 16.55
C THR A 79 2.64 -7.35 15.13
N GLN A 80 3.85 -7.85 14.97
CA GLN A 80 4.47 -8.13 13.67
C GLN A 80 3.91 -9.41 13.04
N THR A 81 4.21 -9.63 11.77
CA THR A 81 3.73 -10.82 11.01
C THR A 81 4.29 -12.15 11.49
N ASP A 82 5.30 -12.14 12.36
CA ASP A 82 5.87 -13.30 13.05
C ASP A 82 5.35 -13.48 14.48
N LEU A 83 4.34 -12.69 14.88
CA LEU A 83 3.72 -12.64 16.20
C LEU A 83 4.57 -11.97 17.29
N SER A 84 5.76 -11.49 17.00
CA SER A 84 6.54 -10.69 17.96
C SER A 84 5.88 -9.32 18.16
N LEU A 85 6.09 -8.75 19.35
CA LEU A 85 5.63 -7.40 19.67
C LEU A 85 6.73 -6.39 19.36
N VAL A 86 6.32 -5.21 18.90
CA VAL A 86 7.20 -4.07 18.69
C VAL A 86 6.49 -2.78 19.10
N GLY A 87 7.20 -1.92 19.81
CA GLY A 87 6.72 -0.57 20.08
C GLY A 87 6.74 0.29 18.84
N ILE A 88 5.67 1.06 18.59
CA ILE A 88 5.61 1.93 17.40
C ILE A 88 6.73 2.97 17.40
N THR A 89 7.25 3.36 18.57
CA THR A 89 8.38 4.28 18.69
C THR A 89 9.73 3.59 18.49
N GLU A 90 9.77 2.25 18.45
CA GLU A 90 10.98 1.42 18.43
C GLU A 90 11.06 0.47 17.22
N THR A 91 10.29 0.73 16.17
CA THR A 91 10.34 -0.05 14.94
C THR A 91 11.75 -0.02 14.33
N LYS A 92 11.96 -0.81 13.26
CA LYS A 92 13.25 -0.88 12.55
C LYS A 92 13.80 0.49 12.13
N GLY A 93 12.90 1.47 12.02
CA GLY A 93 13.24 2.85 11.72
C GLY A 93 13.67 3.70 12.91
N LYS A 94 13.95 3.12 14.08
CA LYS A 94 14.44 3.89 15.24
C LYS A 94 15.63 4.78 14.84
N GLY A 95 15.52 6.08 15.13
CA GLY A 95 16.51 7.06 14.68
C GLY A 95 16.43 7.41 13.19
N LYS A 96 15.41 6.94 12.48
CA LYS A 96 15.16 7.26 11.07
C LYS A 96 13.79 7.92 10.89
N VAL A 97 13.64 8.59 9.75
CA VAL A 97 12.31 9.03 9.29
C VAL A 97 11.46 7.83 8.93
N ARG A 98 10.18 7.89 9.23
CA ARG A 98 9.20 6.84 8.91
C ARG A 98 7.97 7.42 8.23
N ILE A 99 7.41 6.67 7.28
CA ILE A 99 6.05 6.90 6.79
C ILE A 99 5.18 5.80 7.36
N ILE A 100 4.18 6.16 8.14
CA ILE A 100 3.20 5.25 8.73
C ILE A 100 1.88 5.42 7.98
N SER A 101 1.55 4.43 7.17
CA SER A 101 0.30 4.30 6.44
C SER A 101 -0.70 3.53 7.30
N VAL A 102 -1.85 4.13 7.59
CA VAL A 102 -2.91 3.49 8.37
C VAL A 102 -4.06 3.15 7.44
N VAL A 103 -4.48 1.90 7.45
CA VAL A 103 -5.54 1.41 6.57
C VAL A 103 -6.63 0.69 7.37
N PRO A 104 -7.91 0.81 6.97
CA PRO A 104 -9.02 0.07 7.59
C PRO A 104 -8.85 -1.45 7.57
N SER A 105 -8.57 -2.03 6.41
CA SER A 105 -8.27 -3.45 6.22
C SER A 105 -7.61 -3.69 4.87
N LEU A 106 -6.51 -4.44 4.86
CA LEU A 106 -5.76 -4.80 3.65
C LEU A 106 -6.59 -5.61 2.64
N ASP A 107 -7.66 -6.23 3.11
CA ASP A 107 -8.57 -7.03 2.29
C ASP A 107 -9.62 -6.17 1.54
N THR A 108 -9.29 -4.90 1.25
CA THR A 108 -10.14 -3.97 0.50
C THR A 108 -9.37 -3.25 -0.60
N PRO A 109 -10.01 -2.98 -1.77
CA PRO A 109 -9.29 -2.45 -2.95
C PRO A 109 -8.56 -1.12 -2.72
N VAL A 110 -9.11 -0.21 -1.89
CA VAL A 110 -8.50 1.09 -1.63
C VAL A 110 -7.28 0.94 -0.72
N CYS A 111 -7.35 0.05 0.28
CA CYS A 111 -6.23 -0.22 1.19
C CYS A 111 -5.09 -0.97 0.48
N GLU A 112 -5.43 -1.93 -0.37
CA GLU A 112 -4.49 -2.61 -1.24
C GLU A 112 -3.73 -1.61 -2.12
N GLN A 113 -4.46 -0.72 -2.81
CA GLN A 113 -3.84 0.30 -3.67
C GLN A 113 -2.98 1.28 -2.87
N GLN A 114 -3.42 1.73 -1.69
CA GLN A 114 -2.62 2.59 -0.81
C GLN A 114 -1.30 1.92 -0.43
N THR A 115 -1.33 0.63 -0.12
CA THR A 115 -0.15 -0.13 0.31
C THR A 115 0.80 -0.39 -0.87
N HIS A 116 0.28 -0.74 -2.05
CA HIS A 116 1.07 -0.82 -3.28
C HIS A 116 1.71 0.52 -3.64
N TYR A 117 0.96 1.62 -3.53
CA TYR A 117 1.49 2.95 -3.80
C TYR A 117 2.64 3.32 -2.87
N LEU A 118 2.48 3.07 -1.57
CA LEU A 118 3.54 3.25 -0.57
C LEU A 118 4.79 2.44 -0.94
N SER A 119 4.61 1.18 -1.32
CA SER A 119 5.70 0.26 -1.66
C SER A 119 6.40 0.61 -2.97
N GLU A 120 5.64 0.93 -4.02
CA GLU A 120 6.17 0.98 -5.40
C GLU A 120 6.49 2.40 -5.87
N LYS A 121 5.80 3.43 -5.33
CA LYS A 121 5.89 4.81 -5.80
C LYS A 121 6.77 5.72 -4.92
N ASN A 122 7.42 5.17 -3.90
CA ASN A 122 8.23 5.90 -2.93
C ASN A 122 9.55 6.49 -3.49
N LYS A 123 9.85 6.30 -4.78
CA LYS A 123 11.03 6.88 -5.47
C LYS A 123 12.36 6.51 -4.82
N GLY A 124 12.45 5.32 -4.21
CA GLY A 124 13.65 4.81 -3.55
C GLY A 124 13.84 5.30 -2.11
N LEU A 125 12.86 5.97 -1.52
CA LEU A 125 12.90 6.39 -0.11
C LEU A 125 13.01 5.19 0.84
N ASP A 126 12.45 4.04 0.50
CA ASP A 126 12.51 2.79 1.26
C ASP A 126 13.93 2.31 1.61
N LYS A 127 14.95 2.82 0.91
CA LYS A 127 16.37 2.57 1.22
C LYS A 127 16.90 3.43 2.36
N MET A 128 16.24 4.54 2.68
CA MET A 128 16.69 5.56 3.62
C MET A 128 15.77 5.72 4.82
N ILE A 129 14.48 5.44 4.66
CA ILE A 129 13.45 5.56 5.68
C ILE A 129 12.75 4.22 5.90
N GLU A 130 11.97 4.10 6.96
CA GLU A 130 11.09 2.96 7.15
C GLU A 130 9.68 3.26 6.62
N LEU A 131 9.14 2.32 5.85
CA LEU A 131 7.75 2.31 5.42
C LEU A 131 6.97 1.33 6.29
N VAL A 132 5.91 1.80 6.92
CA VAL A 132 5.09 1.02 7.86
C VAL A 132 3.63 1.05 7.40
N THR A 133 2.95 -0.08 7.44
CA THR A 133 1.48 -0.15 7.30
C THR A 133 0.88 -0.73 8.57
N VAL A 134 -0.09 -0.01 9.14
CA VAL A 134 -0.84 -0.41 10.35
C VAL A 134 -2.30 -0.68 9.98
N SER A 135 -2.84 -1.80 10.43
CA SER A 135 -4.25 -2.16 10.29
C SER A 135 -4.70 -3.05 11.46
N VAL A 136 -6.00 -3.29 11.60
CA VAL A 136 -6.52 -4.28 12.57
C VAL A 136 -6.55 -5.70 12.01
N ASP A 137 -6.13 -5.90 10.77
CA ASP A 137 -6.00 -7.26 10.22
C ASP A 137 -5.07 -8.09 11.10
N THR A 138 -5.37 -9.38 11.24
CA THR A 138 -4.50 -10.27 12.01
C THR A 138 -3.11 -10.37 11.38
N PRO A 139 -2.05 -10.64 12.16
CA PRO A 139 -0.69 -10.83 11.63
C PRO A 139 -0.61 -11.87 10.51
N PHE A 140 -1.47 -12.88 10.55
CA PHE A 140 -1.56 -13.92 9.51
C PHE A 140 -2.12 -13.37 8.20
N ALA A 141 -3.18 -12.54 8.27
CA ALA A 141 -3.75 -11.89 7.10
C ALA A 141 -2.76 -10.89 6.48
N GLN A 142 -2.08 -10.09 7.31
CA GLN A 142 -1.03 -9.17 6.85
C GLN A 142 0.13 -9.91 6.17
N LYS A 143 0.57 -11.06 6.74
CA LYS A 143 1.60 -11.90 6.15
C LYS A 143 1.18 -12.46 4.80
N ARG A 144 -0.03 -13.01 4.70
CA ARG A 144 -0.58 -13.51 3.43
C ARG A 144 -0.62 -12.39 2.39
N PHE A 145 -1.19 -11.24 2.75
CA PHE A 145 -1.25 -10.07 1.86
C PHE A 145 0.13 -9.66 1.34
N SER A 146 1.12 -9.51 2.22
CA SER A 146 2.48 -9.09 1.82
C SER A 146 3.12 -10.07 0.82
N GLN A 147 2.86 -11.36 0.97
CA GLN A 147 3.37 -12.41 0.08
C GLN A 147 2.67 -12.40 -1.27
N GLU A 148 1.34 -12.33 -1.30
CA GLU A 148 0.53 -12.31 -2.52
C GLU A 148 0.78 -11.03 -3.33
N ALA A 149 0.84 -9.88 -2.65
CA ALA A 149 1.17 -8.59 -3.23
C ALA A 149 2.66 -8.42 -3.59
N LYS A 150 3.54 -9.35 -3.17
CA LYS A 150 5.00 -9.30 -3.34
C LYS A 150 5.64 -8.02 -2.77
N ILE A 151 5.11 -7.53 -1.65
CA ILE A 151 5.59 -6.35 -0.95
C ILE A 151 6.54 -6.77 0.17
N ALA A 152 7.84 -6.44 0.01
CA ALA A 152 8.90 -6.79 0.95
C ALA A 152 9.56 -5.58 1.64
N ASN A 153 9.30 -4.36 1.16
CA ASN A 153 9.91 -3.12 1.64
C ASN A 153 9.01 -2.32 2.61
N VAL A 154 7.88 -2.90 3.02
CA VAL A 154 6.95 -2.32 3.99
C VAL A 154 6.90 -3.20 5.22
N THR A 155 7.02 -2.62 6.40
CA THR A 155 6.80 -3.28 7.68
C THR A 155 5.29 -3.30 7.98
N PHE A 156 4.71 -4.48 8.15
CA PHE A 156 3.30 -4.63 8.50
C PHE A 156 3.15 -4.81 10.01
N LEU A 157 2.29 -4.00 10.62
CA LEU A 157 2.03 -4.01 12.06
C LEU A 157 0.53 -4.12 12.31
N SER A 158 0.15 -5.07 13.15
CA SER A 158 -1.24 -5.36 13.47
C SER A 158 -1.66 -4.78 14.81
N ASP A 159 -2.74 -4.02 14.79
CA ASP A 159 -3.45 -3.46 15.97
C ASP A 159 -4.66 -4.33 16.35
N TYR A 160 -4.63 -5.64 16.03
CA TYR A 160 -5.78 -6.55 16.11
C TYR A 160 -6.23 -6.88 17.53
N ARG A 161 -5.35 -6.74 18.53
CA ARG A 161 -5.65 -7.18 19.90
C ARG A 161 -6.74 -6.30 20.53
N ASP A 162 -6.41 -5.05 20.80
CA ASP A 162 -7.31 -4.15 21.56
C ASP A 162 -7.48 -2.80 20.87
N ALA A 163 -7.02 -2.65 19.63
CA ALA A 163 -6.99 -1.40 18.88
C ALA A 163 -6.29 -0.27 19.68
N GLU A 164 -5.18 -0.60 20.36
CA GLU A 164 -4.46 0.34 21.21
C GLU A 164 -3.87 1.49 20.42
N PHE A 165 -3.32 1.21 19.23
CA PHE A 165 -2.82 2.24 18.33
C PHE A 165 -3.97 3.16 17.88
N GLY A 166 -5.08 2.57 17.41
CA GLY A 166 -6.24 3.34 17.00
C GLY A 166 -6.75 4.27 18.10
N LYS A 167 -6.84 3.77 19.34
CA LYS A 167 -7.29 4.55 20.51
C LYS A 167 -6.24 5.59 20.93
N ALA A 168 -4.96 5.23 20.94
CA ALA A 168 -3.90 6.15 21.32
C ALA A 168 -3.75 7.32 20.35
N TYR A 169 -4.10 7.13 19.09
CA TYR A 169 -3.94 8.12 18.04
C TYR A 169 -5.26 8.75 17.57
N GLY A 170 -6.40 8.38 18.19
CA GLY A 170 -7.72 8.91 17.84
C GLY A 170 -8.20 8.52 16.44
N LEU A 171 -7.74 7.36 15.95
CA LEU A 171 -8.05 6.82 14.63
C LEU A 171 -9.00 5.61 14.68
N TYR A 172 -9.46 5.23 15.86
CA TYR A 172 -10.31 4.05 16.02
C TYR A 172 -11.76 4.36 15.68
N LEU A 173 -12.35 3.56 14.80
CA LEU A 173 -13.77 3.60 14.41
C LEU A 173 -14.53 2.55 15.21
N LYS A 174 -15.23 2.98 16.27
CA LYS A 174 -15.92 2.07 17.22
C LYS A 174 -16.96 1.18 16.57
N GLY A 175 -17.75 1.71 15.63
CA GLY A 175 -18.84 0.95 15.01
C GLY A 175 -18.31 -0.27 14.25
N PRO A 176 -17.46 -0.09 13.24
CA PRO A 176 -16.91 -1.20 12.45
C PRO A 176 -15.69 -1.89 13.08
N HIS A 177 -15.16 -1.40 14.20
CA HIS A 177 -13.96 -1.94 14.87
C HIS A 177 -12.70 -1.97 13.97
N ILE A 178 -12.49 -0.92 13.18
CA ILE A 178 -11.34 -0.76 12.29
C ILE A 178 -10.65 0.59 12.53
N LEU A 179 -9.54 0.83 11.81
CA LEU A 179 -8.85 2.11 11.83
C LEU A 179 -9.36 3.03 10.73
N ALA A 180 -9.36 4.33 10.99
CA ALA A 180 -9.53 5.34 9.95
C ALA A 180 -8.32 5.34 9.02
N ARG A 181 -8.54 5.67 7.76
CA ARG A 181 -7.48 5.80 6.79
C ARG A 181 -6.67 7.06 7.03
N ALA A 182 -5.36 6.90 7.13
CA ALA A 182 -4.45 8.02 7.34
C ALA A 182 -3.05 7.74 6.77
N VAL A 183 -2.27 8.79 6.63
CA VAL A 183 -0.82 8.71 6.46
C VAL A 183 -0.17 9.72 7.39
N MET A 184 0.93 9.34 8.03
CA MET A 184 1.75 10.25 8.83
C MET A 184 3.23 10.08 8.50
N VAL A 185 3.97 11.18 8.54
CA VAL A 185 5.43 11.20 8.46
C VAL A 185 5.98 11.56 9.83
N VAL A 186 6.90 10.74 10.31
CA VAL A 186 7.49 10.86 11.65
C VAL A 186 9.00 10.99 11.50
N ASP A 187 9.58 11.97 12.18
CA ASP A 187 11.02 12.18 12.17
C ASP A 187 11.78 11.21 13.07
N ALA A 188 13.12 11.30 13.05
CA ALA A 188 14.02 10.48 13.83
C ALA A 188 13.82 10.62 15.37
N ASN A 189 13.17 11.70 15.81
CA ASN A 189 12.85 11.98 17.22
C ASN A 189 11.44 11.56 17.63
N ASN A 190 10.76 10.77 16.79
CA ASN A 190 9.37 10.38 17.00
C ASN A 190 8.36 11.54 16.97
N THR A 191 8.65 12.65 16.29
CA THR A 191 7.74 13.77 16.14
C THR A 191 7.00 13.67 14.81
N VAL A 192 5.69 13.81 14.84
CA VAL A 192 4.83 13.84 13.64
C VAL A 192 5.10 15.14 12.87
N ARG A 193 5.57 15.02 11.64
CA ARG A 193 5.87 16.14 10.75
C ARG A 193 4.81 16.37 9.69
N TYR A 194 4.05 15.33 9.38
CA TYR A 194 2.90 15.38 8.49
C TYR A 194 1.85 14.39 8.99
N LEU A 195 0.59 14.77 8.89
CA LEU A 195 -0.55 13.91 9.18
C LEU A 195 -1.70 14.30 8.26
N GLN A 196 -2.22 13.31 7.54
CA GLN A 196 -3.49 13.44 6.85
C GLN A 196 -4.38 12.25 7.22
N ILE A 197 -5.58 12.53 7.70
CA ILE A 197 -6.65 11.57 7.93
C ILE A 197 -7.68 11.80 6.84
N THR A 198 -7.95 10.82 5.99
CA THR A 198 -8.88 11.02 4.87
C THR A 198 -10.28 11.32 5.40
N PRO A 199 -10.92 12.44 4.99
CA PRO A 199 -12.29 12.73 5.38
C PRO A 199 -13.31 11.70 4.88
N GLU A 200 -12.99 11.02 3.76
CA GLU A 200 -13.78 9.92 3.18
C GLU A 200 -12.89 8.68 3.05
N LEU A 201 -13.32 7.56 3.66
CA LEU A 201 -12.51 6.33 3.71
C LEU A 201 -12.30 5.67 2.35
N THR A 202 -13.10 5.99 1.36
CA THR A 202 -12.96 5.50 -0.01
C THR A 202 -11.94 6.28 -0.83
N HIS A 203 -11.37 7.37 -0.28
CA HIS A 203 -10.31 8.14 -0.91
C HIS A 203 -8.93 7.70 -0.42
N LEU A 204 -7.91 7.90 -1.25
CA LEU A 204 -6.51 7.72 -0.87
C LEU A 204 -5.99 8.95 -0.12
N PRO A 205 -5.09 8.81 0.86
CA PRO A 205 -4.34 9.94 1.37
C PRO A 205 -3.33 10.44 0.34
N ASP A 206 -2.86 11.67 0.48
CA ASP A 206 -1.81 12.24 -0.35
C ASP A 206 -0.44 11.67 0.04
N LEU A 207 -0.10 10.54 -0.57
CA LEU A 207 1.19 9.88 -0.38
C LEU A 207 2.33 10.64 -1.06
N GLU A 208 2.08 11.42 -2.10
CA GLU A 208 3.11 12.23 -2.75
C GLU A 208 3.59 13.34 -1.82
N GLU A 209 2.68 14.00 -1.10
CA GLU A 209 3.05 14.98 -0.08
C GLU A 209 3.80 14.30 1.07
N ALA A 210 3.34 13.12 1.53
CA ALA A 210 4.06 12.34 2.55
C ALA A 210 5.50 12.00 2.10
N PHE A 211 5.72 11.61 0.84
CA PHE A 211 7.06 11.37 0.30
C PHE A 211 7.89 12.64 0.25
N THR A 212 7.29 13.76 -0.12
CA THR A 212 7.97 15.07 -0.19
C THR A 212 8.46 15.50 1.19
N VAL A 213 7.58 15.43 2.20
CA VAL A 213 7.94 15.74 3.59
C VAL A 213 9.02 14.78 4.11
N ALA A 214 8.87 13.48 3.90
CA ALA A 214 9.87 12.50 4.35
C ALA A 214 11.25 12.77 3.72
N LYS A 215 11.29 13.09 2.42
CA LYS A 215 12.51 13.44 1.71
C LYS A 215 13.18 14.69 2.29
N SER A 216 12.41 15.73 2.62
CA SER A 216 12.97 16.96 3.20
C SER A 216 13.66 16.71 4.55
N LEU A 217 13.12 15.78 5.35
CA LEU A 217 13.66 15.44 6.67
C LEU A 217 14.99 14.68 6.61
N ILE A 218 15.24 13.90 5.57
CA ILE A 218 16.53 13.18 5.40
C ILE A 218 17.59 14.04 4.75
N THR A 219 17.24 15.13 4.06
CA THR A 219 18.20 16.05 3.42
C THR A 219 18.62 17.17 4.35
N ALA A 220 17.89 17.43 5.44
CA ALA A 220 18.16 18.50 6.40
C ALA A 220 19.02 18.05 7.61
N GLY A 221 19.35 16.76 7.72
CA GLY A 221 20.20 16.15 8.75
C GLY A 221 21.51 15.65 8.17
#